data_d47346b3e471090d2c5e910e8fee8503
#
_entry.id   d47346b3e471090d2c5e910e8fee8503
#
_cell.length_a   1.000
_cell.length_b   1.000
_cell.length_c   1.000
_cell.angle_alpha   90.00
_cell.angle_beta   90.00
_cell.angle_gamma   90.00
#
_symmetry.space_group_name_H-M   'P 1'
#
loop_
_entity.id
_entity.type
_entity.pdbx_description
1 polymer ?
#
loop_
_entity_poly.entity_id
_entity_poly.type
_entity_poly.pdbx_seq_one_letter_code
_entity_poly.pdbx_strand_id
1 'polypeptide(L)'
;MFIHTKPATSAWPAAMIVWGPGYRATAHRHHSIQLIMATKGTFRIRGGRRDRWLRCGAALVRPDAVHEIDARATPVLIAFVDVESSLGLALNEAIESDIFSTCTLARQTWSESERTEYRPVVANGNTP
;
A
#
# COMPACT_ATOMS: atom_id res chain seq x y z
N MET A 1 -22.14 7.07 3.92
CA MET A 1 -20.82 7.52 3.53
C MET A 1 -20.48 8.86 4.15
N PHE A 2 -19.26 9.06 4.53
CA PHE A 2 -18.90 10.35 5.07
C PHE A 2 -18.35 11.30 4.05
N ILE A 3 -18.54 12.59 4.33
CA ILE A 3 -17.86 13.66 3.62
C ILE A 3 -17.06 14.40 4.67
N HIS A 4 -15.76 14.16 4.68
CA HIS A 4 -14.87 14.78 5.65
C HIS A 4 -13.82 15.61 4.94
N THR A 5 -13.59 16.82 5.41
CA THR A 5 -12.45 17.63 4.97
C THR A 5 -11.17 17.20 5.68
N LYS A 6 -11.29 16.50 6.79
CA LYS A 6 -10.20 15.95 7.57
C LYS A 6 -10.32 14.43 7.63
N PRO A 7 -9.22 13.69 7.75
CA PRO A 7 -9.28 12.25 7.95
C PRO A 7 -10.07 11.89 9.22
N ALA A 8 -10.81 10.81 9.13
CA ALA A 8 -11.46 10.20 10.29
C ALA A 8 -10.64 8.98 10.72
N THR A 9 -10.70 8.65 12.01
CA THR A 9 -9.93 7.55 12.57
C THR A 9 -10.78 6.64 13.42
N SER A 10 -10.38 5.36 13.49
CA SER A 10 -10.93 4.39 14.39
C SER A 10 -9.81 3.44 14.83
N ALA A 11 -9.86 2.98 16.08
CA ALA A 11 -8.80 2.14 16.64
C ALA A 11 -9.38 0.89 17.30
N TRP A 12 -8.65 -0.21 17.14
CA TRP A 12 -8.90 -1.48 17.80
C TRP A 12 -7.62 -1.95 18.49
N PRO A 13 -7.68 -2.99 19.32
CA PRO A 13 -6.47 -3.51 19.95
C PRO A 13 -5.35 -3.86 18.99
N ALA A 14 -5.67 -4.32 17.77
CA ALA A 14 -4.69 -4.75 16.79
C ALA A 14 -4.46 -3.74 15.67
N ALA A 15 -5.32 -2.74 15.50
CA ALA A 15 -5.25 -1.87 14.33
C ALA A 15 -5.80 -0.48 14.58
N MET A 16 -5.29 0.48 13.82
CA MET A 16 -5.85 1.82 13.73
C MET A 16 -6.19 2.09 12.27
N ILE A 17 -7.38 2.58 12.02
CA ILE A 17 -7.82 2.91 10.67
C ILE A 17 -8.01 4.42 10.54
N VAL A 18 -7.47 4.95 9.44
CA VAL A 18 -7.62 6.34 9.04
C VAL A 18 -8.27 6.36 7.67
N TRP A 19 -9.29 7.17 7.48
CA TRP A 19 -9.94 7.28 6.18
C TRP A 19 -10.35 8.72 5.92
N GLY A 20 -10.39 9.09 4.64
CA GLY A 20 -10.76 10.44 4.25
C GLY A 20 -10.17 10.85 2.92
N PRO A 21 -10.04 12.17 2.68
CA PRO A 21 -9.45 12.66 1.45
C PRO A 21 -8.02 12.20 1.30
N GLY A 22 -7.56 12.12 0.08
CA GLY A 22 -6.22 11.68 -0.21
C GLY A 22 -5.15 12.66 0.26
N TYR A 23 -3.92 12.19 0.27
CA TYR A 23 -2.78 12.94 0.77
C TYR A 23 -1.50 12.55 0.05
N ARG A 24 -0.46 13.31 0.28
CA ARG A 24 0.89 12.96 -0.15
C ARG A 24 1.78 12.81 1.09
N ALA A 25 2.51 11.71 1.15
CA ALA A 25 3.51 11.48 2.18
C ALA A 25 4.86 11.21 1.50
N THR A 26 5.86 11.99 1.86
CA THR A 26 7.23 11.77 1.39
C THR A 26 7.78 10.49 1.98
N ALA A 27 8.92 10.03 1.48
CA ALA A 27 9.53 8.77 1.90
C ALA A 27 9.67 8.69 3.42
N HIS A 28 9.12 7.65 4.01
CA HIS A 28 9.12 7.40 5.44
C HIS A 28 8.90 5.91 5.70
N ARG A 29 8.91 5.52 6.96
CA ARG A 29 8.65 4.15 7.38
C ARG A 29 7.94 4.11 8.72
N HIS A 30 7.21 3.01 8.96
CA HIS A 30 6.52 2.73 10.22
C HIS A 30 6.87 1.34 10.70
N HIS A 31 6.81 1.14 12.02
CA HIS A 31 6.99 -0.21 12.57
C HIS A 31 5.76 -1.09 12.35
N SER A 32 4.58 -0.52 12.25
CA SER A 32 3.35 -1.26 11.96
C SER A 32 3.30 -1.70 10.49
N ILE A 33 2.49 -2.72 10.23
CA ILE A 33 2.11 -3.07 8.85
C ILE A 33 1.09 -2.03 8.39
N GLN A 34 1.24 -1.54 7.18
CA GLN A 34 0.32 -0.54 6.65
C GLN A 34 -0.43 -1.11 5.45
N LEU A 35 -1.75 -1.07 5.52
CA LEU A 35 -2.62 -1.33 4.37
C LEU A 35 -3.13 0.01 3.86
N ILE A 36 -3.01 0.25 2.56
CA ILE A 36 -3.56 1.44 1.92
C ILE A 36 -4.53 0.97 0.85
N MET A 37 -5.73 1.53 0.86
CA MET A 37 -6.75 1.17 -0.12
C MET A 37 -7.42 2.43 -0.64
N ALA A 38 -7.44 2.59 -1.96
CA ALA A 38 -8.24 3.64 -2.59
C ALA A 38 -9.70 3.23 -2.50
N THR A 39 -10.54 4.12 -1.99
CA THR A 39 -11.99 3.85 -1.96
C THR A 39 -12.63 4.13 -3.31
N LYS A 40 -11.93 4.87 -4.16
CA LYS A 40 -12.33 5.16 -5.53
C LYS A 40 -11.09 5.49 -6.33
N GLY A 41 -10.90 4.82 -7.47
CA GLY A 41 -9.75 5.09 -8.32
C GLY A 41 -8.46 4.42 -7.82
N THR A 42 -7.35 5.07 -8.07
CA THR A 42 -6.01 4.55 -7.75
C THR A 42 -5.14 5.63 -7.14
N PHE A 43 -4.08 5.20 -6.48
CA PHE A 43 -3.03 6.06 -5.96
C PHE A 43 -1.68 5.56 -6.45
N ARG A 44 -0.62 6.30 -6.15
CA ARG A 44 0.74 5.89 -6.50
C ARG A 44 1.55 5.64 -5.24
N ILE A 45 2.39 4.62 -5.28
CA ILE A 45 3.29 4.25 -4.20
C ILE A 45 4.64 3.83 -4.77
N ARG A 46 5.70 4.08 -4.02
CA ARG A 46 7.05 3.59 -4.34
C ARG A 46 7.84 3.36 -3.07
N GLY A 47 8.92 2.58 -3.16
CA GLY A 47 9.76 2.26 -2.03
C GLY A 47 10.62 3.43 -1.59
N GLY A 48 11.18 4.18 -2.52
CA GLY A 48 12.02 5.33 -2.21
C GLY A 48 12.07 6.30 -3.37
N ARG A 49 12.77 7.42 -3.17
CA ARG A 49 12.77 8.52 -4.16
C ARG A 49 13.29 8.12 -5.54
N ARG A 50 14.16 7.13 -5.61
CA ARG A 50 14.74 6.66 -6.87
C ARG A 50 13.96 5.53 -7.50
N ASP A 51 12.96 5.01 -6.79
CA ASP A 51 12.15 3.90 -7.27
C ASP A 51 11.04 4.42 -8.16
N ARG A 52 10.58 3.54 -9.04
CA ARG A 52 9.45 3.86 -9.91
C ARG A 52 8.17 3.95 -9.10
N TRP A 53 7.32 4.88 -9.49
CA TRP A 53 5.97 4.94 -8.99
C TRP A 53 5.16 3.77 -9.51
N LEU A 54 4.42 3.14 -8.62
CA LEU A 54 3.47 2.07 -8.93
C LEU A 54 2.07 2.60 -8.72
N ARG A 55 1.23 2.50 -9.73
CA ARG A 55 -0.18 2.88 -9.63
C ARG A 55 -0.99 1.66 -9.27
N CYS A 56 -1.79 1.75 -8.20
CA CYS A 56 -2.56 0.61 -7.71
C CYS A 56 -3.79 1.06 -6.94
N GLY A 57 -4.71 0.12 -6.72
CA GLY A 57 -5.90 0.35 -5.89
C GLY A 57 -5.69 0.02 -4.43
N ALA A 58 -4.73 -0.84 -4.13
CA ALA A 58 -4.42 -1.22 -2.75
C ALA A 58 -2.98 -1.69 -2.64
N ALA A 59 -2.38 -1.50 -1.48
CA ALA A 59 -1.02 -1.95 -1.19
C ALA A 59 -0.87 -2.32 0.28
N LEU A 60 -0.02 -3.31 0.55
CA LEU A 60 0.44 -3.66 1.89
C LEU A 60 1.92 -3.32 1.98
N VAL A 61 2.29 -2.64 3.04
CA VAL A 61 3.68 -2.24 3.31
C VAL A 61 4.17 -2.97 4.54
N ARG A 62 5.31 -3.62 4.43
CA ARG A 62 5.93 -4.34 5.55
C ARG A 62 6.36 -3.40 6.65
N PRO A 63 6.50 -3.90 7.90
CA PRO A 63 7.10 -3.11 8.97
C PRO A 63 8.48 -2.59 8.55
N ASP A 64 8.73 -1.35 8.87
CA ASP A 64 10.02 -0.66 8.65
C ASP A 64 10.44 -0.50 7.18
N ALA A 65 9.59 -0.86 6.24
CA ALA A 65 9.87 -0.64 4.82
C ALA A 65 9.67 0.82 4.44
N VAL A 66 10.68 1.41 3.83
CA VAL A 66 10.59 2.78 3.33
C VAL A 66 9.59 2.84 2.20
N HIS A 67 8.69 3.81 2.25
CA HIS A 67 7.70 4.01 1.19
C HIS A 67 7.31 5.47 1.07
N GLU A 68 6.81 5.80 -0.10
CA GLU A 68 6.32 7.13 -0.44
C GLU A 68 4.98 6.98 -1.14
N ILE A 69 4.01 7.82 -0.79
CA ILE A 69 2.63 7.72 -1.28
C ILE A 69 2.22 9.04 -1.90
N ASP A 70 1.56 8.94 -3.04
CA ASP A 70 0.87 10.08 -3.66
C ASP A 70 -0.56 9.67 -3.96
N ALA A 71 -1.46 10.11 -3.09
CA ALA A 71 -2.89 9.86 -3.19
C ALA A 71 -3.67 11.19 -3.17
N ARG A 72 -3.08 12.28 -3.66
CA ARG A 72 -3.66 13.62 -3.51
C ARG A 72 -5.03 13.75 -4.17
N ALA A 73 -5.29 13.01 -5.22
CA ALA A 73 -6.56 13.07 -5.94
C ALA A 73 -7.49 11.90 -5.62
N THR A 74 -7.18 11.11 -4.60
CA THR A 74 -7.83 9.83 -4.37
C THR A 74 -8.18 9.66 -2.90
N PRO A 75 -9.47 9.51 -2.54
CA PRO A 75 -9.81 9.18 -1.16
C PRO A 75 -9.28 7.79 -0.81
N VAL A 76 -8.74 7.65 0.38
CA VAL A 76 -8.08 6.43 0.82
C VAL A 76 -8.55 6.00 2.21
N LEU A 77 -8.44 4.71 2.45
CA LEU A 77 -8.51 4.10 3.77
C LEU A 77 -7.14 3.53 4.07
N ILE A 78 -6.61 3.82 5.24
CA ILE A 78 -5.31 3.32 5.68
C ILE A 78 -5.50 2.58 6.99
N ALA A 79 -5.00 1.35 7.07
CA ALA A 79 -4.98 0.58 8.29
C ALA A 79 -3.54 0.36 8.73
N PHE A 80 -3.24 0.68 9.99
CA PHE A 80 -1.96 0.37 10.62
C PHE A 80 -2.20 -0.80 11.55
N VAL A 81 -1.55 -1.93 11.28
CA VAL A 81 -1.74 -3.17 12.04
C VAL A 81 -0.52 -3.41 12.91
N ASP A 82 -0.76 -3.68 14.19
CA ASP A 82 0.30 -4.01 15.12
C ASP A 82 0.98 -5.31 14.67
N VAL A 83 2.28 -5.24 14.42
CA VAL A 83 3.06 -6.38 13.92
C VAL A 83 3.11 -7.53 14.94
N GLU A 84 2.94 -7.24 16.21
CA GLU A 84 2.96 -8.25 17.26
C GLU A 84 1.58 -8.87 17.53
N SER A 85 0.52 -8.35 16.93
CA SER A 85 -0.80 -8.97 17.02
C SER A 85 -0.87 -10.24 16.18
N SER A 86 -1.85 -11.09 16.46
CA SER A 86 -2.07 -12.30 15.67
C SER A 86 -2.28 -11.99 14.19
N LEU A 87 -3.06 -10.96 13.90
CA LEU A 87 -3.28 -10.51 12.53
C LEU A 87 -1.98 -10.00 11.91
N GLY A 88 -1.23 -9.21 12.66
CA GLY A 88 0.04 -8.66 12.18
C GLY A 88 1.06 -9.75 11.87
N LEU A 89 1.18 -10.74 12.72
CA LEU A 89 2.09 -11.88 12.49
C LEU A 89 1.69 -12.64 11.22
N ALA A 90 0.40 -12.91 11.05
CA ALA A 90 -0.08 -13.61 9.86
C ALA A 90 0.16 -12.82 8.58
N LEU A 91 -0.12 -11.52 8.60
CA LEU A 91 0.12 -10.65 7.45
C LEU A 91 1.61 -10.54 7.11
N ASN A 92 2.44 -10.39 8.13
CA ASN A 92 3.89 -10.26 7.92
C ASN A 92 4.50 -11.52 7.30
N GLU A 93 4.01 -12.69 7.68
CA GLU A 93 4.44 -13.94 7.05
C GLU A 93 4.00 -14.04 5.60
N ALA A 94 2.84 -13.49 5.27
CA ALA A 94 2.29 -13.56 3.91
C ALA A 94 2.93 -12.56 2.94
N ILE A 95 3.53 -11.49 3.45
CA ILE A 95 4.14 -10.45 2.61
C ILE A 95 5.55 -10.86 2.24
N GLU A 96 5.81 -11.09 0.95
CA GLU A 96 7.12 -11.52 0.46
C GLU A 96 8.03 -10.37 0.03
N SER A 97 7.47 -9.20 -0.20
CA SER A 97 8.22 -8.01 -0.60
C SER A 97 7.90 -6.84 0.33
N ASP A 98 8.73 -5.80 0.30
CA ASP A 98 8.52 -4.63 1.13
C ASP A 98 7.18 -3.96 0.87
N ILE A 99 6.76 -3.95 -0.40
CA ILE A 99 5.46 -3.41 -0.81
C ILE A 99 4.78 -4.46 -1.69
N PHE A 100 3.66 -4.96 -1.21
CA PHE A 100 2.81 -5.88 -1.97
C PHE A 100 1.57 -5.11 -2.43
N SER A 101 1.31 -5.05 -3.72
CA SER A 101 0.22 -4.23 -4.27
C SER A 101 -0.68 -5.03 -5.21
N THR A 102 -1.82 -4.45 -5.55
CA THR A 102 -2.71 -5.04 -6.54
C THR A 102 -2.03 -5.24 -7.88
N CYS A 103 -1.11 -4.37 -8.23
CA CYS A 103 -0.32 -4.51 -9.45
C CYS A 103 0.62 -5.71 -9.37
N THR A 104 1.25 -5.93 -8.21
CA THR A 104 2.09 -7.10 -7.96
C THR A 104 1.27 -8.38 -8.03
N LEU A 105 0.08 -8.37 -7.43
CA LEU A 105 -0.82 -9.52 -7.47
C LEU A 105 -1.25 -9.84 -8.91
N ALA A 106 -1.65 -8.85 -9.67
CA ALA A 106 -2.02 -9.02 -11.08
C ALA A 106 -0.88 -9.64 -11.88
N ARG A 107 0.33 -9.16 -11.66
CA ARG A 107 1.52 -9.70 -12.30
C ARG A 107 1.73 -11.18 -11.98
N GLN A 108 1.49 -11.58 -10.74
CA GLN A 108 1.67 -12.97 -10.31
C GLN A 108 0.62 -13.91 -10.88
N THR A 109 -0.56 -13.41 -11.19
CA THR A 109 -1.67 -14.22 -11.72
C THR A 109 -1.66 -14.33 -13.25
N TRP A 110 -0.84 -13.54 -13.93
CA TRP A 110 -0.80 -13.54 -15.40
C TRP A 110 0.07 -14.67 -15.92
N SER A 111 -0.31 -15.16 -17.11
CA SER A 111 0.50 -16.12 -17.84
C SER A 111 1.77 -15.47 -18.36
N GLU A 112 2.72 -16.29 -18.80
CA GLU A 112 3.98 -15.80 -19.34
C GLU A 112 3.78 -14.91 -20.56
N SER A 113 2.86 -15.27 -21.45
CA SER A 113 2.56 -14.47 -22.63
C SER A 113 1.96 -13.11 -22.25
N GLU A 114 1.06 -13.10 -21.28
CA GLU A 114 0.47 -11.85 -20.81
C GLU A 114 1.52 -10.96 -20.16
N ARG A 115 2.44 -11.54 -19.43
CA ARG A 115 3.52 -10.78 -18.82
C ARG A 115 4.48 -10.16 -19.84
N THR A 116 4.63 -10.81 -20.97
CA THR A 116 5.48 -10.28 -22.05
C THR A 116 4.90 -9.00 -22.62
N GLU A 117 3.59 -8.91 -22.73
CA GLU A 117 2.92 -7.71 -23.24
C GLU A 117 2.82 -6.61 -22.19
N TYR A 118 2.61 -6.98 -20.95
CA TYR A 118 2.45 -6.03 -19.87
C TYR A 118 3.81 -5.70 -19.25
N ARG A 119 4.07 -4.43 -19.04
CA ARG A 119 5.32 -3.97 -18.41
C ARG A 119 5.01 -3.27 -17.11
N PRO A 120 4.77 -4.02 -16.04
CA PRO A 120 4.42 -3.45 -14.75
C PRO A 120 5.60 -2.74 -14.10
N VAL A 121 5.26 -1.79 -13.25
CA VAL A 121 6.21 -1.20 -12.31
C VAL A 121 6.26 -2.10 -11.09
N VAL A 122 7.46 -2.43 -10.62
CA VAL A 122 7.62 -3.30 -9.47
C VAL A 122 7.33 -2.54 -8.19
N ALA A 123 6.55 -3.17 -7.30
CA ALA A 123 6.03 -2.51 -6.11
C ALA A 123 7.13 -2.09 -5.12
N ASN A 124 8.18 -2.87 -4.99
CA ASN A 124 9.24 -2.61 -4.02
C ASN A 124 10.43 -1.87 -4.61
N GLY A 125 10.27 -1.27 -5.78
CA GLY A 125 11.35 -0.56 -6.45
C GLY A 125 12.36 -1.43 -7.16
N ASN A 126 12.27 -2.73 -7.04
CA ASN A 126 13.08 -3.64 -7.84
C ASN A 126 12.52 -3.65 -9.24
N THR A 127 13.33 -3.29 -10.19
CA THR A 127 12.88 -3.37 -11.58
C THR A 127 12.81 -4.81 -12.03
N PRO A 128 11.83 -5.13 -12.85
CA PRO A 128 11.74 -6.47 -13.43
C PRO A 128 12.94 -6.77 -14.30
#